data_49dc0270b5cc1db57e3eac369fe8e355
#
_entry.id   49dc0270b5cc1db57e3eac369fe8e355
#
_cell.length_a   1.000
_cell.length_b   1.000
_cell.length_c   1.000
_cell.angle_alpha   90.00
_cell.angle_beta   90.00
_cell.angle_gamma   90.00
#
_symmetry.space_group_name_H-M   'P 1'
#
loop_
_entity.id
_entity.type
_entity.pdbx_description
1 polymer ?
#
loop_
_entity_poly.entity_id
_entity_poly.type
_entity_poly.pdbx_seq_one_letter_code
_entity_poly.pdbx_strand_id
1 'polypeptide(L)'
;MKDWPNVTEEDPMAGQQVPGIDRASADKLLTTTRSVRKRLDLDRPVELDVVRECIDIAFQAPTGTNAQNWSFVVVTDPAKRAAIADAYRRGGEVMSGSGYPPPLPPGDPREHVMPRVMESATYLGEVLERVPVHVIPCVQGRVESVPMVVAQASTYGSILPAAWSFMLALRARGLGTAWTTIHLFHEKEIASLLGIPDDWTQTALFPVAYYTGDDFQPAHRLDSDSLVHVDAWGSRR
;
A
#
# COMPACT_ATOMS: atom_id res chain seq x y z
N MET A 1 -16.19 -7.54 -17.58
CA MET A 1 -14.75 -7.78 -17.44
C MET A 1 -14.14 -7.23 -18.71
N LYS A 2 -13.50 -6.03 -18.67
CA LYS A 2 -12.75 -5.56 -19.84
C LYS A 2 -11.57 -6.51 -19.99
N ASP A 3 -11.56 -7.31 -21.06
CA ASP A 3 -10.38 -8.05 -21.48
C ASP A 3 -9.35 -7.01 -21.91
N TRP A 4 -8.25 -6.92 -21.20
CA TRP A 4 -7.11 -6.15 -21.67
C TRP A 4 -6.63 -6.80 -22.96
N PRO A 5 -6.60 -6.07 -24.09
CA PRO A 5 -6.18 -6.66 -25.35
C PRO A 5 -4.75 -7.19 -25.20
N ASN A 6 -4.53 -8.43 -25.67
CA ASN A 6 -3.18 -8.90 -25.92
C ASN A 6 -2.57 -7.97 -26.97
N VAL A 7 -1.61 -7.15 -26.56
CA VAL A 7 -0.91 -6.24 -27.45
C VAL A 7 -0.08 -7.08 -28.41
N THR A 8 -0.55 -7.19 -29.65
CA THR A 8 0.23 -7.77 -30.75
C THR A 8 1.17 -6.69 -31.31
N GLU A 9 2.29 -7.08 -31.90
CA GLU A 9 3.32 -6.17 -32.47
C GLU A 9 2.79 -5.17 -33.51
N GLU A 10 1.55 -5.36 -34.01
CA GLU A 10 0.89 -4.53 -35.06
C GLU A 10 -0.12 -3.52 -34.47
N ASP A 11 -0.21 -3.35 -33.14
CA ASP A 11 -1.14 -2.39 -32.53
C ASP A 11 -0.68 -0.94 -32.78
N PRO A 12 -1.41 -0.13 -33.59
CA PRO A 12 -1.06 1.27 -33.84
C PRO A 12 -1.08 2.15 -32.56
N MET A 13 -1.67 1.65 -31.47
CA MET A 13 -1.61 2.25 -30.13
C MET A 13 -0.39 1.78 -29.32
N ALA A 14 0.43 0.88 -29.85
CA ALA A 14 1.70 0.48 -29.26
C ALA A 14 2.66 1.65 -29.28
N GLY A 15 2.64 2.48 -28.27
CA GLY A 15 3.57 3.62 -28.10
C GLY A 15 5.04 3.21 -28.29
N GLN A 16 5.92 4.18 -28.40
CA GLN A 16 7.34 3.95 -28.56
C GLN A 16 7.87 2.95 -27.51
N GLN A 17 8.50 1.86 -27.97
CA GLN A 17 9.11 0.89 -27.07
C GLN A 17 10.30 1.52 -26.34
N VAL A 18 10.28 1.46 -25.02
CA VAL A 18 11.40 1.93 -24.19
C VAL A 18 12.44 0.81 -24.09
N PRO A 19 13.69 1.02 -24.53
CA PRO A 19 14.72 -0.01 -24.44
C PRO A 19 14.89 -0.54 -23.00
N GLY A 20 14.91 -1.86 -22.84
CA GLY A 20 15.11 -2.52 -21.54
C GLY A 20 13.86 -2.61 -20.67
N ILE A 21 12.70 -2.12 -21.12
CA ILE A 21 11.42 -2.28 -20.41
C ILE A 21 10.49 -3.19 -21.24
N ASP A 22 10.21 -4.36 -20.69
CA ASP A 22 9.13 -5.20 -21.22
C ASP A 22 7.78 -4.70 -20.72
N ARG A 23 6.97 -4.12 -21.63
CA ARG A 23 5.68 -3.52 -21.29
C ARG A 23 4.71 -4.53 -20.71
N ALA A 24 4.64 -5.76 -21.24
CA ALA A 24 3.71 -6.77 -20.75
C ALA A 24 4.01 -7.14 -19.29
N SER A 25 5.27 -7.30 -18.93
CA SER A 25 5.70 -7.53 -17.55
C SER A 25 5.43 -6.34 -16.64
N ALA A 26 5.65 -5.12 -17.12
CA ALA A 26 5.36 -3.89 -16.38
C ALA A 26 3.85 -3.74 -16.10
N ASP A 27 3.00 -3.91 -17.12
CA ASP A 27 1.54 -3.85 -17.00
C ASP A 27 1.01 -4.97 -16.08
N LYS A 28 1.54 -6.19 -16.21
CA LYS A 28 1.20 -7.30 -15.32
C LYS A 28 1.53 -6.95 -13.87
N LEU A 29 2.72 -6.42 -13.59
CA LEU A 29 3.11 -6.01 -12.24
C LEU A 29 2.16 -4.96 -11.68
N LEU A 30 1.86 -3.90 -12.45
CA LEU A 30 1.01 -2.79 -12.04
C LEU A 30 -0.45 -3.21 -11.84
N THR A 31 -0.98 -4.05 -12.72
CA THR A 31 -2.41 -4.45 -12.69
C THR A 31 -2.71 -5.55 -11.71
N THR A 32 -1.73 -6.40 -11.35
CA THR A 32 -1.92 -7.56 -10.47
C THR A 32 -1.36 -7.38 -9.06
N THR A 33 -0.66 -6.28 -8.76
CA THR A 33 -0.24 -5.98 -7.38
C THR A 33 -1.46 -5.67 -6.52
N ARG A 34 -1.63 -6.41 -5.43
CA ARG A 34 -2.82 -6.43 -4.58
C ARG A 34 -2.45 -6.40 -3.11
N SER A 35 -3.40 -5.99 -2.27
CA SER A 35 -3.34 -6.27 -0.84
C SER A 35 -3.41 -7.77 -0.59
N VAL A 36 -2.32 -8.34 -0.09
CA VAL A 36 -2.21 -9.76 0.27
C VAL A 36 -2.34 -9.89 1.79
N ARG A 37 -3.29 -10.69 2.25
CA ARG A 37 -3.55 -10.92 3.68
C ARG A 37 -3.64 -12.41 3.98
N LYS A 38 -4.70 -13.11 3.53
CA LYS A 38 -4.92 -14.54 3.75
C LYS A 38 -3.89 -15.48 3.08
N ARG A 39 -3.15 -14.96 2.12
CA ARG A 39 -2.13 -15.72 1.38
C ARG A 39 -0.70 -15.39 1.83
N LEU A 40 -0.52 -14.61 2.89
CA LEU A 40 0.80 -14.42 3.50
C LEU A 40 1.26 -15.76 4.10
N ASP A 41 2.47 -16.19 3.74
CA ASP A 41 3.14 -17.35 4.35
C ASP A 41 3.74 -16.90 5.68
N LEU A 42 3.08 -17.32 6.77
CA LEU A 42 3.42 -16.87 8.13
C LEU A 42 4.59 -17.68 8.72
N ASP A 43 4.97 -18.78 8.09
CA ASP A 43 5.96 -19.73 8.62
C ASP A 43 7.30 -19.62 7.87
N ARG A 44 7.30 -19.05 6.68
CA ARG A 44 8.51 -18.83 5.90
C ARG A 44 9.22 -17.54 6.33
N PRO A 45 10.50 -17.60 6.74
CA PRO A 45 11.27 -16.41 7.06
C PRO A 45 11.44 -15.52 5.81
N VAL A 46 11.58 -14.21 6.03
CA VAL A 46 11.87 -13.22 4.99
C VAL A 46 13.27 -12.67 5.24
N GLU A 47 14.11 -12.76 4.23
CA GLU A 47 15.48 -12.28 4.25
C GLU A 47 15.50 -10.74 4.29
N LEU A 48 16.19 -10.16 5.27
CA LEU A 48 16.23 -8.72 5.47
C LEU A 48 16.86 -7.99 4.27
N ASP A 49 17.83 -8.61 3.61
CA ASP A 49 18.51 -8.04 2.44
C ASP A 49 17.55 -7.85 1.25
N VAL A 50 16.58 -8.78 1.06
CA VAL A 50 15.54 -8.64 0.03
C VAL A 50 14.62 -7.45 0.36
N VAL A 51 14.28 -7.24 1.63
CA VAL A 51 13.48 -6.09 2.06
C VAL A 51 14.23 -4.78 1.83
N ARG A 52 15.53 -4.74 2.14
CA ARG A 52 16.40 -3.56 1.90
C ARG A 52 16.51 -3.25 0.42
N GLU A 53 16.74 -4.24 -0.42
CA GLU A 53 16.77 -4.05 -1.88
C GLU A 53 15.43 -3.45 -2.39
N CYS A 54 14.29 -3.90 -1.88
CA CYS A 54 12.99 -3.31 -2.22
C CYS A 54 12.86 -1.86 -1.76
N ILE A 55 13.42 -1.49 -0.62
CA ILE A 55 13.45 -0.12 -0.12
C ILE A 55 14.37 0.76 -0.98
N ASP A 56 15.55 0.26 -1.38
CA ASP A 56 16.48 0.99 -2.26
C ASP A 56 15.84 1.31 -3.62
N ILE A 57 15.06 0.37 -4.16
CA ILE A 57 14.26 0.61 -5.37
C ILE A 57 13.18 1.66 -5.11
N ALA A 58 12.50 1.58 -3.97
CA ALA A 58 11.45 2.52 -3.59
C ALA A 58 11.98 3.96 -3.48
N PHE A 59 13.22 4.13 -3.05
CA PHE A 59 13.87 5.44 -2.93
C PHE A 59 14.22 6.11 -4.27
N GLN A 60 13.96 5.46 -5.41
CA GLN A 60 13.99 6.10 -6.72
C GLN A 60 12.73 6.94 -7.02
N ALA A 61 11.71 6.89 -6.15
CA ALA A 61 10.52 7.71 -6.29
C ALA A 61 10.83 9.21 -6.09
N PRO A 62 10.07 10.11 -6.74
CA PRO A 62 10.28 11.54 -6.55
C PRO A 62 9.82 12.03 -5.18
N THR A 63 10.45 13.11 -4.69
CA THR A 63 10.01 13.85 -3.50
C THR A 63 9.83 15.33 -3.82
N GLY A 64 8.98 16.01 -3.07
CA GLY A 64 8.83 17.46 -3.16
C GLY A 64 10.20 18.14 -3.00
N THR A 65 10.57 19.01 -3.94
CA THR A 65 11.87 19.73 -3.97
C THR A 65 13.12 18.84 -3.82
N ASN A 66 13.00 17.56 -4.15
CA ASN A 66 14.05 16.55 -3.92
C ASN A 66 14.53 16.47 -2.45
N ALA A 67 13.62 16.69 -1.51
CA ALA A 67 13.93 16.77 -0.08
C ALA A 67 14.40 15.43 0.51
N GLN A 68 13.97 14.29 -0.06
CA GLN A 68 14.33 12.94 0.37
C GLN A 68 14.19 12.71 1.89
N ASN A 69 13.18 13.36 2.48
CA ASN A 69 12.89 13.41 3.90
C ASN A 69 12.02 12.24 4.38
N TRP A 70 12.34 11.05 3.89
CA TRP A 70 11.66 9.80 4.21
C TRP A 70 12.54 8.85 5.02
N SER A 71 11.91 7.90 5.67
CA SER A 71 12.56 6.79 6.35
C SER A 71 11.63 5.57 6.35
N PHE A 72 12.20 4.38 6.39
CA PHE A 72 11.45 3.13 6.51
C PHE A 72 11.92 2.39 7.76
N VAL A 73 11.02 2.18 8.72
CA VAL A 73 11.31 1.39 9.91
C VAL A 73 10.97 -0.05 9.63
N VAL A 74 11.97 -0.93 9.65
CA VAL A 74 11.81 -2.37 9.45
C VAL A 74 11.83 -3.08 10.80
N VAL A 75 10.78 -3.81 11.11
CA VAL A 75 10.58 -4.49 12.41
C VAL A 75 10.56 -5.98 12.21
N THR A 76 11.56 -6.67 12.72
CA THR A 76 11.69 -8.14 12.73
C THR A 76 11.61 -8.72 14.14
N ASP A 77 11.83 -7.91 15.17
CA ASP A 77 11.76 -8.33 16.57
C ASP A 77 10.36 -8.83 16.93
N PRO A 78 10.21 -10.06 17.42
CA PRO A 78 8.89 -10.65 17.70
C PRO A 78 8.08 -9.88 18.77
N ALA A 79 8.74 -9.33 19.79
CA ALA A 79 8.05 -8.60 20.86
C ALA A 79 7.51 -7.26 20.32
N LYS A 80 8.26 -6.56 19.47
CA LYS A 80 7.81 -5.34 18.82
C LYS A 80 6.68 -5.62 17.83
N ARG A 81 6.76 -6.70 17.04
CA ARG A 81 5.67 -7.11 16.13
C ARG A 81 4.38 -7.43 16.89
N ALA A 82 4.48 -8.14 18.02
CA ALA A 82 3.34 -8.42 18.88
C ALA A 82 2.70 -7.14 19.44
N ALA A 83 3.50 -6.18 19.92
CA ALA A 83 3.02 -4.90 20.42
C ALA A 83 2.34 -4.07 19.31
N ILE A 84 2.90 -4.03 18.10
CA ILE A 84 2.27 -3.38 16.94
C ILE A 84 0.94 -4.08 16.58
N ALA A 85 0.89 -5.41 16.62
CA ALA A 85 -0.33 -6.17 16.33
C ALA A 85 -1.43 -5.92 17.38
N ASP A 86 -1.05 -5.76 18.66
CA ASP A 86 -1.99 -5.38 19.71
C ASP A 86 -2.57 -3.98 19.49
N ALA A 87 -1.72 -2.98 19.25
CA ALA A 87 -2.13 -1.63 18.91
C ALA A 87 -3.03 -1.61 17.64
N TYR A 88 -2.72 -2.43 16.65
CA TYR A 88 -3.52 -2.58 15.43
C TYR A 88 -4.93 -3.13 15.73
N ARG A 89 -5.06 -4.16 16.57
CA ARG A 89 -6.37 -4.73 16.98
C ARG A 89 -7.21 -3.70 17.72
N ARG A 90 -6.62 -3.00 18.71
CA ARG A 90 -7.29 -1.90 19.42
C ARG A 90 -7.71 -0.76 18.47
N GLY A 91 -6.85 -0.42 17.51
CA GLY A 91 -7.20 0.55 16.45
C GLY A 91 -8.38 0.09 15.59
N GLY A 92 -8.51 -1.21 15.32
CA GLY A 92 -9.66 -1.80 14.64
C GLY A 92 -10.97 -1.64 15.43
N GLU A 93 -10.93 -1.79 16.76
CA GLU A 93 -12.07 -1.53 17.64
C GLU A 93 -12.49 -0.05 17.60
N VAL A 94 -11.54 0.87 17.69
CA VAL A 94 -11.78 2.32 17.55
C VAL A 94 -12.39 2.64 16.20
N MET A 95 -11.86 2.10 15.12
CA MET A 95 -12.37 2.30 13.76
C MET A 95 -13.82 1.83 13.64
N SER A 96 -14.14 0.64 14.17
CA SER A 96 -15.50 0.07 14.14
C SER A 96 -16.52 0.95 14.88
N GLY A 97 -16.10 1.63 15.95
CA GLY A 97 -16.95 2.55 16.72
C GLY A 97 -17.03 3.98 16.16
N SER A 98 -16.13 4.34 15.23
CA SER A 98 -15.99 5.72 14.74
C SER A 98 -16.91 6.10 13.58
N GLY A 99 -17.57 5.13 12.94
CA GLY A 99 -18.32 5.34 11.69
C GLY A 99 -17.44 5.55 10.46
N TYR A 100 -16.13 5.34 10.56
CA TYR A 100 -15.20 5.42 9.44
C TYR A 100 -14.74 4.02 9.00
N PRO A 101 -14.65 3.73 7.69
CA PRO A 101 -15.14 4.57 6.59
C PRO A 101 -16.67 4.67 6.59
N PRO A 102 -17.25 5.73 6.01
CA PRO A 102 -18.70 5.82 5.90
C PRO A 102 -19.24 4.65 5.07
N PRO A 103 -20.48 4.18 5.32
CA PRO A 103 -21.09 3.13 4.54
C PRO A 103 -21.19 3.52 3.06
N LEU A 104 -21.12 2.55 2.18
CA LEU A 104 -21.34 2.76 0.77
C LEU A 104 -22.77 3.26 0.51
N PRO A 105 -22.99 4.14 -0.48
CA PRO A 105 -24.34 4.50 -0.88
C PRO A 105 -25.13 3.27 -1.34
N PRO A 106 -26.45 3.23 -1.12
CA PRO A 106 -27.29 2.13 -1.60
C PRO A 106 -27.14 1.90 -3.12
N GLY A 107 -26.92 0.66 -3.53
CA GLY A 107 -26.73 0.29 -4.92
C GLY A 107 -25.31 0.53 -5.46
N ASP A 108 -24.35 0.84 -4.61
CA ASP A 108 -22.95 0.98 -5.00
C ASP A 108 -22.42 -0.39 -5.51
N PRO A 109 -21.82 -0.43 -6.72
CA PRO A 109 -21.34 -1.70 -7.29
C PRO A 109 -20.26 -2.40 -6.46
N ARG A 110 -19.67 -1.73 -5.46
CA ARG A 110 -18.69 -2.33 -4.55
C ARG A 110 -19.32 -3.10 -3.37
N GLU A 111 -20.62 -2.95 -3.13
CA GLU A 111 -21.31 -3.61 -2.00
C GLU A 111 -21.07 -5.12 -1.97
N HIS A 112 -21.08 -5.79 -3.13
CA HIS A 112 -20.91 -7.24 -3.22
C HIS A 112 -19.51 -7.74 -2.84
N VAL A 113 -18.48 -6.90 -2.88
CA VAL A 113 -17.09 -7.27 -2.52
C VAL A 113 -16.72 -6.89 -1.08
N MET A 114 -17.47 -5.97 -0.46
CA MET A 114 -17.14 -5.45 0.87
C MET A 114 -17.09 -6.52 1.97
N PRO A 115 -18.01 -7.49 2.05
CA PRO A 115 -17.94 -8.54 3.08
C PRO A 115 -16.59 -9.30 3.03
N ARG A 116 -16.14 -9.66 1.83
CA ARG A 116 -14.85 -10.35 1.63
C ARG A 116 -13.65 -9.45 1.97
N VAL A 117 -13.75 -8.16 1.69
CA VAL A 117 -12.71 -7.18 2.05
C VAL A 117 -12.59 -7.08 3.56
N MET A 118 -13.71 -6.92 4.26
CA MET A 118 -13.75 -6.82 5.72
C MET A 118 -13.25 -8.10 6.39
N GLU A 119 -13.73 -9.26 5.97
CA GLU A 119 -13.26 -10.56 6.47
C GLU A 119 -11.75 -10.72 6.34
N SER A 120 -11.19 -10.35 5.19
CA SER A 120 -9.74 -10.43 4.98
C SER A 120 -8.95 -9.42 5.80
N ALA A 121 -9.53 -8.26 6.12
CA ALA A 121 -8.92 -7.26 6.98
C ALA A 121 -8.93 -7.72 8.45
N THR A 122 -10.03 -8.31 8.92
CA THR A 122 -10.13 -8.90 10.26
C THR A 122 -9.09 -10.01 10.44
N TYR A 123 -9.03 -10.95 9.48
CA TYR A 123 -8.02 -12.02 9.49
C TYR A 123 -6.58 -11.46 9.63
N LEU A 124 -6.26 -10.36 8.94
CA LEU A 124 -4.93 -9.76 9.08
C LEU A 124 -4.66 -9.31 10.53
N GLY A 125 -5.64 -8.72 11.20
CA GLY A 125 -5.52 -8.33 12.62
C GLY A 125 -5.25 -9.52 13.56
N GLU A 126 -5.85 -10.67 13.25
CA GLU A 126 -5.67 -11.90 14.02
C GLU A 126 -4.27 -12.50 13.89
N VAL A 127 -3.66 -12.40 12.70
CA VAL A 127 -2.36 -13.05 12.40
C VAL A 127 -1.19 -12.08 12.33
N LEU A 128 -1.40 -10.78 12.52
CA LEU A 128 -0.42 -9.73 12.24
C LEU A 128 0.91 -9.96 12.97
N GLU A 129 0.87 -10.38 14.24
CA GLU A 129 2.07 -10.67 15.03
C GLU A 129 2.93 -11.81 14.45
N ARG A 130 2.32 -12.72 13.68
CA ARG A 130 2.99 -13.85 13.05
C ARG A 130 3.65 -13.48 11.73
N VAL A 131 3.26 -12.36 11.12
CA VAL A 131 3.89 -11.90 9.87
C VAL A 131 5.36 -11.59 10.13
N PRO A 132 6.30 -12.19 9.39
CA PRO A 132 7.72 -12.18 9.73
C PRO A 132 8.37 -10.78 9.77
N VAL A 133 7.88 -9.84 8.94
CA VAL A 133 8.44 -8.49 8.88
C VAL A 133 7.30 -7.46 8.81
N HIS A 134 7.42 -6.40 9.61
CA HIS A 134 6.59 -5.20 9.47
C HIS A 134 7.46 -4.05 8.95
N VAL A 135 6.93 -3.26 8.02
CA VAL A 135 7.63 -2.08 7.49
C VAL A 135 6.71 -0.86 7.61
N ILE A 136 7.23 0.21 8.20
CA ILE A 136 6.50 1.46 8.42
C ILE A 136 7.23 2.58 7.69
N PRO A 137 6.73 3.06 6.54
CA PRO A 137 7.26 4.26 5.91
C PRO A 137 6.87 5.50 6.70
N CYS A 138 7.85 6.36 6.92
CA CYS A 138 7.72 7.61 7.66
C CYS A 138 8.23 8.77 6.81
N VAL A 139 7.65 9.95 7.00
CA VAL A 139 8.10 11.19 6.39
C VAL A 139 8.31 12.25 7.47
N GLN A 140 9.37 13.03 7.34
CA GLN A 140 9.62 14.14 8.26
C GLN A 140 8.58 15.26 8.05
N GLY A 141 8.08 15.78 9.15
CA GLY A 141 7.01 16.77 9.24
C GLY A 141 5.71 16.17 9.75
N ARG A 142 4.94 17.02 10.46
CA ARG A 142 3.62 16.65 11.00
C ARG A 142 2.54 17.26 10.13
N VAL A 143 1.81 16.39 9.41
CA VAL A 143 0.80 16.82 8.43
C VAL A 143 -0.37 17.55 9.08
N GLU A 144 -0.79 17.12 10.27
CA GLU A 144 -1.86 17.75 11.04
C GLU A 144 -1.51 19.12 11.60
N SER A 145 -0.22 19.44 11.72
CA SER A 145 0.24 20.72 12.25
C SER A 145 0.22 21.85 11.22
N VAL A 146 0.04 21.52 9.92
CA VAL A 146 0.14 22.48 8.84
C VAL A 146 -1.19 22.53 8.06
N PRO A 147 -2.06 23.53 8.31
CA PRO A 147 -3.39 23.59 7.70
C PRO A 147 -3.36 24.16 6.26
N MET A 148 -2.34 23.82 5.48
CA MET A 148 -2.21 24.23 4.07
C MET A 148 -2.25 23.00 3.17
N VAL A 149 -3.19 22.96 2.23
CA VAL A 149 -3.39 21.84 1.29
C VAL A 149 -2.10 21.53 0.51
N VAL A 150 -1.37 22.56 0.07
CA VAL A 150 -0.10 22.37 -0.67
C VAL A 150 0.97 21.66 0.16
N ALA A 151 1.09 22.01 1.44
CA ALA A 151 2.06 21.39 2.34
C ALA A 151 1.69 19.94 2.65
N GLN A 152 0.42 19.68 2.96
CA GLN A 152 -0.08 18.31 3.20
C GLN A 152 0.08 17.42 1.96
N ALA A 153 -0.31 17.94 0.78
CA ALA A 153 -0.16 17.22 -0.49
C ALA A 153 1.33 16.94 -0.81
N SER A 154 2.22 17.92 -0.58
CA SER A 154 3.66 17.77 -0.79
C SER A 154 4.26 16.74 0.17
N THR A 155 3.88 16.76 1.45
CA THR A 155 4.38 15.82 2.46
C THR A 155 3.97 14.38 2.11
N TYR A 156 2.68 14.13 1.89
CA TYR A 156 2.22 12.81 1.49
C TYR A 156 2.73 12.41 0.10
N GLY A 157 2.77 13.36 -0.85
CA GLY A 157 3.31 13.15 -2.19
C GLY A 157 4.79 12.76 -2.21
N SER A 158 5.53 13.06 -1.14
CA SER A 158 6.95 12.69 -1.01
C SER A 158 7.17 11.27 -0.50
N ILE A 159 6.20 10.64 0.16
CA ILE A 159 6.37 9.29 0.73
C ILE A 159 5.48 8.23 0.05
N LEU A 160 4.25 8.58 -0.35
CA LEU A 160 3.32 7.59 -0.91
C LEU A 160 3.80 6.96 -2.23
N PRO A 161 4.47 7.70 -3.15
CA PRO A 161 5.08 7.08 -4.33
C PRO A 161 6.15 6.03 -3.98
N ALA A 162 7.03 6.32 -3.01
CA ALA A 162 8.02 5.36 -2.53
C ALA A 162 7.35 4.14 -1.87
N ALA A 163 6.32 4.36 -1.05
CA ALA A 163 5.55 3.30 -0.41
C ALA A 163 4.88 2.36 -1.44
N TRP A 164 4.32 2.92 -2.53
CA TRP A 164 3.77 2.12 -3.61
C TRP A 164 4.86 1.38 -4.40
N SER A 165 5.97 2.04 -4.74
CA SER A 165 7.13 1.42 -5.39
C SER A 165 7.69 0.27 -4.57
N PHE A 166 7.73 0.39 -3.23
CA PHE A 166 8.10 -0.69 -2.33
C PHE A 166 7.18 -1.91 -2.49
N MET A 167 5.86 -1.71 -2.55
CA MET A 167 4.90 -2.81 -2.78
C MET A 167 5.13 -3.51 -4.13
N LEU A 168 5.43 -2.75 -5.18
CA LEU A 168 5.75 -3.30 -6.51
C LEU A 168 7.05 -4.10 -6.48
N ALA A 169 8.09 -3.58 -5.82
CA ALA A 169 9.38 -4.26 -5.68
C ALA A 169 9.25 -5.58 -4.91
N LEU A 170 8.47 -5.60 -3.81
CA LEU A 170 8.11 -6.81 -3.08
C LEU A 170 7.39 -7.82 -3.99
N ARG A 171 6.38 -7.36 -4.73
CA ARG A 171 5.59 -8.21 -5.62
C ARG A 171 6.45 -8.88 -6.69
N ALA A 172 7.41 -8.15 -7.28
CA ALA A 172 8.34 -8.67 -8.27
C ALA A 172 9.27 -9.76 -7.72
N ARG A 173 9.40 -9.88 -6.38
CA ARG A 173 10.23 -10.86 -5.67
C ARG A 173 9.44 -11.97 -4.98
N GLY A 174 8.14 -12.12 -5.30
CA GLY A 174 7.28 -13.14 -4.69
C GLY A 174 6.86 -12.82 -3.25
N LEU A 175 7.06 -11.58 -2.79
CA LEU A 175 6.60 -11.12 -1.48
C LEU A 175 5.25 -10.43 -1.61
N GLY A 176 4.39 -10.68 -0.62
CA GLY A 176 3.08 -10.05 -0.48
C GLY A 176 3.06 -9.07 0.67
N THR A 177 2.22 -8.06 0.57
CA THR A 177 1.93 -7.13 1.65
C THR A 177 0.53 -6.54 1.48
N ALA A 178 0.05 -5.86 2.52
CA ALA A 178 -1.17 -5.06 2.46
C ALA A 178 -0.88 -3.65 2.96
N TRP A 179 -1.34 -2.65 2.23
CA TRP A 179 -1.35 -1.27 2.73
C TRP A 179 -2.41 -1.15 3.81
N THR A 180 -2.01 -0.84 5.04
CA THR A 180 -2.95 -0.60 6.14
C THR A 180 -2.53 0.61 6.98
N THR A 181 -3.51 1.28 7.58
CA THR A 181 -3.34 2.51 8.38
C THR A 181 -3.98 2.40 9.76
N ILE A 182 -4.54 1.23 10.11
CA ILE A 182 -5.28 1.04 11.38
C ILE A 182 -4.38 1.27 12.60
N HIS A 183 -3.08 0.96 12.52
CA HIS A 183 -2.11 1.23 13.59
C HIS A 183 -2.00 2.73 13.94
N LEU A 184 -2.36 3.63 13.01
CA LEU A 184 -2.28 5.07 13.22
C LEU A 184 -3.27 5.60 14.27
N PHE A 185 -4.29 4.84 14.65
CA PHE A 185 -5.09 5.16 15.84
C PHE A 185 -4.25 5.16 17.13
N HIS A 186 -3.11 4.48 17.11
CA HIS A 186 -2.13 4.40 18.20
C HIS A 186 -0.73 4.85 17.74
N GLU A 187 -0.66 5.83 16.82
CA GLU A 187 0.59 6.28 16.19
C GLU A 187 1.66 6.63 17.22
N LYS A 188 1.31 7.40 18.25
CA LYS A 188 2.25 7.85 19.28
C LYS A 188 2.83 6.70 20.13
N GLU A 189 2.01 5.70 20.43
CA GLU A 189 2.43 4.50 21.14
C GLU A 189 3.47 3.72 20.31
N ILE A 190 3.20 3.54 19.03
CA ILE A 190 4.11 2.86 18.11
C ILE A 190 5.37 3.68 17.86
N ALA A 191 5.26 5.01 17.75
CA ALA A 191 6.42 5.89 17.66
C ALA A 191 7.34 5.72 18.88
N SER A 192 6.79 5.71 20.10
CA SER A 192 7.54 5.48 21.33
C SER A 192 8.19 4.09 21.37
N LEU A 193 7.45 3.04 20.97
CA LEU A 193 7.97 1.66 20.90
C LEU A 193 9.18 1.52 19.97
N LEU A 194 9.16 2.24 18.86
CA LEU A 194 10.14 2.12 17.78
C LEU A 194 11.22 3.23 17.82
N GLY A 195 11.06 4.24 18.68
CA GLY A 195 11.96 5.40 18.76
C GLY A 195 11.82 6.34 17.55
N ILE A 196 10.63 6.41 16.94
CA ILE A 196 10.35 7.35 15.84
C ILE A 196 10.22 8.75 16.45
N PRO A 197 10.98 9.75 15.94
CA PRO A 197 10.93 11.11 16.48
C PRO A 197 9.55 11.77 16.32
N ASP A 198 9.20 12.68 17.23
CA ASP A 198 7.89 13.33 17.28
C ASP A 198 7.58 14.22 16.05
N ASP A 199 8.61 14.68 15.35
CA ASP A 199 8.48 15.46 14.10
C ASP A 199 8.29 14.60 12.85
N TRP A 200 8.17 13.27 12.98
CA TRP A 200 7.93 12.35 11.87
C TRP A 200 6.49 11.84 11.86
N THR A 201 5.92 11.72 10.68
CA THR A 201 4.60 11.13 10.44
C THR A 201 4.73 9.72 9.89
N GLN A 202 4.12 8.75 10.56
CA GLN A 202 3.94 7.40 10.01
C GLN A 202 2.84 7.43 8.95
N THR A 203 3.01 6.73 7.83
CA THR A 203 2.04 6.84 6.71
C THR A 203 1.29 5.55 6.40
N ALA A 204 1.89 4.41 6.67
CA ALA A 204 1.30 3.09 6.49
C ALA A 204 2.01 2.05 7.35
N LEU A 205 1.39 0.88 7.47
CA LEU A 205 2.02 -0.36 7.93
C LEU A 205 1.94 -1.39 6.81
N PHE A 206 3.08 -1.97 6.47
CA PHE A 206 3.21 -3.06 5.53
C PHE A 206 3.62 -4.35 6.25
N PRO A 207 2.68 -5.27 6.52
CA PRO A 207 3.03 -6.65 6.90
C PRO A 207 3.60 -7.38 5.68
N VAL A 208 4.84 -7.83 5.74
CA VAL A 208 5.58 -8.42 4.62
C VAL A 208 5.86 -9.88 4.88
N ALA A 209 5.47 -10.74 3.95
CA ALA A 209 5.79 -12.16 3.91
C ALA A 209 5.82 -12.66 2.46
N TYR A 210 6.40 -13.81 2.19
CA TYR A 210 6.15 -14.51 0.94
C TYR A 210 4.65 -14.82 0.83
N TYR A 211 4.12 -14.99 -0.37
CA TYR A 211 2.73 -15.39 -0.53
C TYR A 211 2.61 -16.80 -1.11
N THR A 212 1.54 -17.49 -0.77
CA THR A 212 1.21 -18.84 -1.20
C THR A 212 0.24 -18.85 -2.37
N GLY A 213 0.21 -19.99 -3.12
CA GLY A 213 -0.70 -20.20 -4.25
C GLY A 213 -0.23 -19.51 -5.52
N ASP A 214 -1.10 -19.52 -6.52
CA ASP A 214 -0.83 -19.02 -7.87
C ASP A 214 -0.80 -17.49 -7.94
N ASP A 215 -0.57 -16.99 -9.14
CA ASP A 215 -0.52 -15.57 -9.47
C ASP A 215 -1.84 -14.83 -9.15
N PHE A 216 -1.79 -13.50 -9.16
CA PHE A 216 -2.95 -12.65 -8.90
C PHE A 216 -3.57 -12.17 -10.22
N GLN A 217 -4.88 -12.02 -10.20
CA GLN A 217 -5.64 -11.42 -11.29
C GLN A 217 -5.88 -9.93 -11.02
N PRO A 218 -6.08 -9.11 -12.06
CA PRO A 218 -6.52 -7.73 -11.90
C PRO A 218 -7.75 -7.63 -11.00
N ALA A 219 -7.79 -6.58 -10.17
CA ALA A 219 -8.95 -6.34 -9.33
C ALA A 219 -10.10 -5.77 -10.16
N HIS A 220 -11.34 -6.13 -9.80
CA HIS A 220 -12.50 -5.40 -10.29
C HIS A 220 -12.41 -3.94 -9.84
N ARG A 221 -12.59 -3.01 -10.78
CA ARG A 221 -12.59 -1.56 -10.56
C ARG A 221 -13.84 -0.96 -11.16
N LEU A 222 -14.18 0.26 -10.71
CA LEU A 222 -15.17 1.07 -11.37
C LEU A 222 -14.72 1.38 -12.82
N ASP A 223 -15.68 1.62 -13.69
CA ASP A 223 -15.37 1.92 -15.08
C ASP A 223 -14.61 3.25 -15.20
N SER A 224 -13.46 3.21 -15.84
CA SER A 224 -12.60 4.39 -16.04
C SER A 224 -13.31 5.51 -16.82
N ASP A 225 -14.20 5.16 -17.76
CA ASP A 225 -14.94 6.13 -18.57
C ASP A 225 -15.85 7.01 -17.71
N SER A 226 -16.25 6.49 -16.52
CA SER A 226 -17.00 7.25 -15.54
C SER A 226 -16.15 8.16 -14.62
N LEU A 227 -14.83 7.96 -14.61
CA LEU A 227 -13.91 8.59 -13.68
C LEU A 227 -12.91 9.55 -14.36
N VAL A 228 -12.82 9.52 -15.69
CA VAL A 228 -11.93 10.39 -16.47
C VAL A 228 -12.71 11.59 -16.99
N HIS A 229 -12.21 12.77 -16.73
CA HIS A 229 -12.77 14.04 -17.21
C HIS A 229 -11.72 14.76 -18.06
N VAL A 230 -12.14 15.33 -19.19
CA VAL A 230 -11.25 16.02 -20.12
C VAL A 230 -11.59 17.52 -20.13
N ASP A 231 -10.58 18.36 -19.90
CA ASP A 231 -10.61 19.80 -19.88
C ASP A 231 -11.40 20.42 -18.71
N ALA A 232 -12.49 19.79 -18.25
CA ALA A 232 -13.27 20.26 -17.11
C ALA A 232 -13.91 19.11 -16.35
N TRP A 233 -14.12 19.29 -15.04
CA TRP A 233 -14.86 18.34 -14.22
C TRP A 233 -16.27 18.11 -14.78
N GLY A 234 -16.65 16.86 -14.97
CA GLY A 234 -17.93 16.48 -15.58
C GLY A 234 -17.91 16.34 -17.11
N SER A 235 -16.89 16.87 -17.79
CA SER A 235 -16.70 16.71 -19.23
C SER A 235 -16.09 15.32 -19.51
N ARG A 236 -16.82 14.47 -20.24
CA ARG A 236 -16.40 13.12 -20.62
C ARG A 236 -16.37 13.00 -22.15
N ARG A 237 -15.46 12.22 -22.67
CA ARG A 237 -15.42 11.88 -24.10
C ARG A 237 -16.15 10.59 -24.37
#